data_cc18fe8efecc9ba608331a95e76b4f59
#
_entry.id   cc18fe8efecc9ba608331a95e76b4f59
#
_cell.length_a   1.000
_cell.length_b   1.000
_cell.length_c   1.000
_cell.angle_alpha   90.00
_cell.angle_beta   90.00
_cell.angle_gamma   90.00
#
_symmetry.space_group_name_H-M   'P 1'
#
loop_
_entity.id
_entity.type
_entity.pdbx_description
1 polymer ?
#
loop_
_entity_poly.entity_id
_entity_poly.type
_entity_poly.pdbx_seq_one_letter_code
_entity_poly.pdbx_strand_id
1 'polypeptide(L)'
;MRIGMSKKPILTIASFLIVMLTLIFFGGRRTNDPQLLESSEFSPREIEAYSEGINSILYDENGSISYTLRADNQIHYRDGDTRIENPLIRLFQDEIPRWNIIANEGLVLPILTETSSEPEKEKLTLSGNVEILGLDKFGNRTFIYTELLEIDPINETLKTDRRVNYESNNIHHSSVGMFANLNEDEIRFEKNVRGFYEKISN
;
A
#
# COMPACT_ATOMS: atom_id res chain seq x y z
N MET A 1 28.24 -79.74 27.56
CA MET A 1 28.10 -78.84 26.40
C MET A 1 27.91 -77.43 26.93
N ARG A 2 28.99 -76.61 27.00
CA ARG A 2 28.92 -75.21 27.51
C ARG A 2 28.81 -74.29 26.31
N ILE A 3 27.65 -73.62 26.21
CA ILE A 3 27.40 -72.64 25.19
C ILE A 3 28.01 -71.31 25.69
N GLY A 4 29.15 -70.93 25.12
CA GLY A 4 29.77 -69.63 25.40
C GLY A 4 29.00 -68.52 24.71
N MET A 5 28.18 -67.80 25.45
CA MET A 5 27.52 -66.59 24.94
C MET A 5 28.55 -65.49 24.68
N SER A 6 28.72 -65.10 23.46
CA SER A 6 29.61 -63.99 23.04
C SER A 6 29.15 -62.71 23.70
N LYS A 7 30.06 -62.03 24.45
CA LYS A 7 29.79 -60.77 25.16
C LYS A 7 29.65 -59.56 24.23
N LYS A 8 29.89 -59.73 22.94
CA LYS A 8 29.85 -58.63 21.93
C LYS A 8 28.44 -58.03 21.66
N PRO A 9 27.35 -58.83 21.55
CA PRO A 9 26.00 -58.22 21.32
C PRO A 9 25.44 -57.45 22.56
N ILE A 10 25.86 -57.83 23.76
CA ILE A 10 25.39 -57.19 24.99
C ILE A 10 25.98 -55.82 25.13
N LEU A 11 27.22 -55.59 24.74
CA LEU A 11 27.92 -54.32 24.78
C LEU A 11 27.35 -53.29 23.78
N THR A 12 26.96 -53.75 22.60
CA THR A 12 26.32 -52.87 21.56
C THR A 12 24.91 -52.45 21.92
N ILE A 13 24.11 -53.36 22.54
CA ILE A 13 22.76 -53.06 23.04
C ILE A 13 22.85 -52.06 24.19
N ALA A 14 23.79 -52.23 25.11
CA ALA A 14 23.98 -51.31 26.25
C ALA A 14 24.37 -49.90 25.77
N SER A 15 25.26 -49.77 24.73
CA SER A 15 25.65 -48.50 24.15
C SER A 15 24.47 -47.79 23.47
N PHE A 16 23.64 -48.54 22.74
CA PHE A 16 22.44 -47.97 22.10
C PHE A 16 21.38 -47.47 23.12
N LEU A 17 21.21 -48.18 24.22
CA LEU A 17 20.30 -47.80 25.30
C LEU A 17 20.77 -46.56 26.05
N ILE A 18 22.09 -46.36 26.24
CA ILE A 18 22.66 -45.15 26.86
C ILE A 18 22.45 -43.94 25.91
N VAL A 19 22.70 -44.08 24.59
CA VAL A 19 22.45 -43.01 23.64
C VAL A 19 20.97 -42.63 23.56
N MET A 20 20.09 -43.61 23.59
CA MET A 20 18.64 -43.35 23.59
C MET A 20 18.21 -42.63 24.87
N LEU A 21 18.74 -43.04 26.04
CA LEU A 21 18.45 -42.41 27.33
C LEU A 21 18.95 -40.95 27.39
N THR A 22 20.11 -40.66 26.81
CA THR A 22 20.62 -39.29 26.72
C THR A 22 19.80 -38.41 25.80
N LEU A 23 19.30 -38.94 24.65
CA LEU A 23 18.39 -38.21 23.75
C LEU A 23 17.03 -37.91 24.43
N ILE A 24 16.50 -38.82 25.26
CA ILE A 24 15.29 -38.57 26.02
C ILE A 24 15.51 -37.52 27.12
N PHE A 25 16.67 -37.58 27.81
CA PHE A 25 16.98 -36.63 28.89
C PHE A 25 17.37 -35.25 28.40
N PHE A 26 18.02 -35.10 27.23
CA PHE A 26 18.36 -33.82 26.63
C PHE A 26 17.32 -33.31 25.65
N GLY A 27 16.56 -34.20 24.96
CA GLY A 27 15.45 -33.82 24.07
C GLY A 27 14.20 -33.38 24.81
N GLY A 28 14.04 -33.70 26.10
CA GLY A 28 12.84 -33.40 26.92
C GLY A 28 12.87 -32.06 27.66
N ARG A 29 13.95 -31.28 27.58
CA ARG A 29 13.94 -29.90 28.11
C ARG A 29 13.40 -28.95 27.05
N ARG A 30 12.13 -29.09 26.70
CA ARG A 30 11.35 -27.93 26.31
C ARG A 30 11.22 -27.11 27.60
N THR A 31 11.95 -26.03 27.69
CA THR A 31 11.65 -24.97 28.62
C THR A 31 10.20 -24.57 28.31
N ASN A 32 9.29 -24.92 29.21
CA ASN A 32 8.05 -24.20 29.34
C ASN A 32 8.47 -22.82 29.83
N ASP A 33 8.86 -21.95 28.88
CA ASP A 33 8.79 -20.54 29.15
C ASP A 33 7.34 -20.26 29.48
N PRO A 34 7.05 -19.64 30.63
CA PRO A 34 5.73 -19.13 30.89
C PRO A 34 5.46 -18.20 29.69
N GLN A 35 4.36 -18.45 28.96
CA GLN A 35 3.80 -17.49 28.06
C GLN A 35 3.62 -16.21 28.87
N LEU A 36 4.64 -15.37 28.88
CA LEU A 36 4.44 -13.95 29.01
C LEU A 36 3.39 -13.66 27.94
N LEU A 37 2.22 -13.27 28.40
CA LEU A 37 1.21 -12.62 27.56
C LEU A 37 2.01 -11.65 26.70
N GLU A 38 2.23 -12.00 25.43
CA GLU A 38 2.68 -11.05 24.44
C GLU A 38 1.64 -9.94 24.48
N SER A 39 1.91 -8.92 25.32
CA SER A 39 1.52 -7.60 24.96
C SER A 39 1.88 -7.50 23.48
N SER A 40 0.92 -7.17 22.65
CA SER A 40 1.12 -6.91 21.24
C SER A 40 2.20 -5.82 21.13
N GLU A 41 3.46 -6.23 21.31
CA GLU A 41 4.60 -5.40 20.98
C GLU A 41 4.47 -5.18 19.49
N PHE A 42 4.25 -3.93 19.18
CA PHE A 42 4.32 -3.38 17.86
C PHE A 42 5.73 -3.71 17.36
N SER A 43 5.88 -4.89 16.78
CA SER A 43 7.15 -5.28 16.17
C SER A 43 7.39 -4.26 15.07
N PRO A 44 8.46 -3.47 15.14
CA PRO A 44 8.71 -2.47 14.11
C PRO A 44 8.76 -3.21 12.77
N ARG A 45 7.96 -2.73 11.80
CA ARG A 45 7.92 -3.32 10.45
C ARG A 45 9.34 -3.33 9.88
N GLU A 46 9.75 -4.47 9.36
CA GLU A 46 11.10 -4.63 8.82
C GLU A 46 11.22 -3.90 7.48
N ILE A 47 12.15 -2.95 7.42
CA ILE A 47 12.44 -2.17 6.22
C ILE A 47 13.36 -3.01 5.33
N GLU A 48 12.97 -3.21 4.07
CA GLU A 48 13.77 -3.90 3.07
C GLU A 48 14.59 -2.91 2.23
N ALA A 49 13.97 -1.78 1.83
CA ALA A 49 14.65 -0.73 1.10
C ALA A 49 14.17 0.67 1.51
N TYR A 50 15.08 1.63 1.43
CA TYR A 50 14.82 3.04 1.65
C TYR A 50 15.41 3.85 0.50
N SER A 51 14.66 4.81 -0.01
CA SER A 51 15.10 5.70 -1.09
C SER A 51 14.73 7.13 -0.78
N GLU A 52 15.55 8.08 -1.21
CA GLU A 52 15.32 9.52 -1.09
C GLU A 52 15.23 10.17 -2.46
N GLY A 53 14.44 11.23 -2.57
CA GLY A 53 14.35 12.03 -3.77
C GLY A 53 13.76 11.29 -4.96
N ILE A 54 12.62 10.62 -4.75
CA ILE A 54 11.93 9.82 -5.78
C ILE A 54 11.45 10.71 -6.92
N ASN A 55 11.73 10.27 -8.16
CA ASN A 55 11.22 10.87 -9.38
C ASN A 55 11.01 9.76 -10.41
N SER A 56 9.78 9.26 -10.51
CA SER A 56 9.39 8.17 -11.40
C SER A 56 8.50 8.69 -12.52
N ILE A 57 8.63 8.09 -13.71
CA ILE A 57 7.79 8.36 -14.88
C ILE A 57 7.25 7.00 -15.33
N LEU A 58 5.94 6.88 -15.40
CA LEU A 58 5.28 5.71 -15.99
C LEU A 58 4.74 6.05 -17.37
N TYR A 59 4.89 5.09 -18.27
CA TYR A 59 4.40 5.17 -19.63
C TYR A 59 3.25 4.17 -19.82
N ASP A 60 2.29 4.52 -20.68
CA ASP A 60 1.24 3.62 -21.13
C ASP A 60 1.77 2.62 -22.19
N GLU A 61 0.89 1.74 -22.66
CA GLU A 61 1.23 0.73 -23.68
C GLU A 61 1.64 1.34 -25.03
N ASN A 62 1.29 2.60 -25.29
CA ASN A 62 1.61 3.33 -26.51
C ASN A 62 2.94 4.10 -26.40
N GLY A 63 3.54 4.13 -25.20
CA GLY A 63 4.76 4.87 -24.92
C GLY A 63 4.54 6.34 -24.55
N SER A 64 3.31 6.78 -24.35
CA SER A 64 2.98 8.11 -23.84
C SER A 64 3.10 8.13 -22.31
N ILE A 65 3.37 9.31 -21.73
CA ILE A 65 3.44 9.45 -20.27
C ILE A 65 2.05 9.30 -19.69
N SER A 66 1.83 8.26 -18.86
CA SER A 66 0.61 8.06 -18.10
C SER A 66 0.62 8.94 -16.84
N TYR A 67 1.64 8.76 -16.00
CA TYR A 67 1.79 9.62 -14.82
C TYR A 67 3.25 9.81 -14.40
N THR A 68 3.49 10.83 -13.59
CA THR A 68 4.75 11.01 -12.88
C THR A 68 4.52 11.04 -11.38
N LEU A 69 5.45 10.45 -10.63
CA LEU A 69 5.46 10.47 -9.17
C LEU A 69 6.75 11.12 -8.69
N ARG A 70 6.63 12.13 -7.84
CA ARG A 70 7.74 12.67 -7.06
C ARG A 70 7.43 12.50 -5.59
N ALA A 71 8.43 12.21 -4.78
CA ALA A 71 8.29 12.10 -3.34
C ALA A 71 9.62 12.41 -2.64
N ASP A 72 9.53 12.80 -1.37
CA ASP A 72 10.74 13.04 -0.55
C ASP A 72 11.42 11.71 -0.26
N ASN A 73 10.66 10.73 0.23
CA ASN A 73 11.18 9.42 0.64
C ASN A 73 10.23 8.30 0.22
N GLN A 74 10.81 7.12 0.05
CA GLN A 74 10.09 5.86 -0.15
C GLN A 74 10.67 4.80 0.77
N ILE A 75 9.81 4.10 1.50
CA ILE A 75 10.16 3.00 2.39
C ILE A 75 9.43 1.76 1.89
N HIS A 76 10.20 0.76 1.48
CA HIS A 76 9.68 -0.53 1.10
C HIS A 76 9.86 -1.51 2.26
N TYR A 77 8.76 -2.12 2.70
CA TYR A 77 8.76 -3.07 3.80
C TYR A 77 8.81 -4.50 3.28
N ARG A 78 9.35 -5.42 4.07
CA ARG A 78 9.48 -6.84 3.71
C ARG A 78 8.15 -7.55 3.46
N ASP A 79 7.05 -7.05 3.99
CA ASP A 79 5.70 -7.55 3.72
C ASP A 79 5.13 -7.11 2.36
N GLY A 80 5.91 -6.33 1.59
CA GLY A 80 5.59 -5.86 0.25
C GLY A 80 4.95 -4.47 0.21
N ASP A 81 4.52 -3.91 1.34
CA ASP A 81 3.97 -2.57 1.38
C ASP A 81 5.04 -1.52 1.07
N THR A 82 4.65 -0.47 0.38
CA THR A 82 5.53 0.67 0.10
C THR A 82 4.88 1.96 0.59
N ARG A 83 5.52 2.61 1.55
CA ARG A 83 5.12 3.93 2.05
C ARG A 83 5.90 5.01 1.31
N ILE A 84 5.22 6.11 1.00
CA ILE A 84 5.76 7.25 0.25
C ILE A 84 5.47 8.51 1.07
N GLU A 85 6.46 9.38 1.26
CA GLU A 85 6.34 10.63 2.00
C GLU A 85 6.25 11.82 1.05
N ASN A 86 5.27 12.70 1.30
CA ASN A 86 4.99 13.92 0.51
C ASN A 86 4.90 13.66 -1.00
N PRO A 87 4.04 12.70 -1.44
CA PRO A 87 3.90 12.42 -2.86
C PRO A 87 3.28 13.60 -3.63
N LEU A 88 3.83 13.87 -4.80
CA LEU A 88 3.24 14.68 -5.86
C LEU A 88 3.06 13.80 -7.08
N ILE A 89 1.81 13.55 -7.45
CA ILE A 89 1.43 12.75 -8.61
C ILE A 89 0.86 13.68 -9.67
N ARG A 90 1.32 13.50 -10.91
CA ARG A 90 0.74 14.19 -12.06
C ARG A 90 0.21 13.16 -13.03
N LEU A 91 -1.07 13.23 -13.32
CA LEU A 91 -1.71 12.41 -14.33
C LEU A 91 -1.78 13.19 -15.66
N PHE A 92 -1.48 12.50 -16.74
CA PHE A 92 -1.41 13.09 -18.07
C PHE A 92 -2.57 12.58 -18.94
N GLN A 93 -3.10 13.43 -19.77
CA GLN A 93 -4.05 13.09 -20.82
C GLN A 93 -3.57 13.78 -22.11
N ASP A 94 -3.39 13.02 -23.19
CA ASP A 94 -2.81 13.53 -24.43
C ASP A 94 -1.47 14.25 -24.21
N GLU A 95 -0.58 13.67 -23.40
CA GLU A 95 0.74 14.22 -23.00
C GLU A 95 0.69 15.55 -22.24
N ILE A 96 -0.50 16.03 -21.87
CA ILE A 96 -0.70 17.27 -21.11
C ILE A 96 -0.99 16.90 -19.64
N PRO A 97 -0.29 17.50 -18.65
CA PRO A 97 -0.62 17.29 -17.26
C PRO A 97 -1.97 17.92 -16.93
N ARG A 98 -2.98 17.10 -16.68
CA ARG A 98 -4.35 17.53 -16.40
C ARG A 98 -4.67 17.56 -14.92
N TRP A 99 -4.07 16.64 -14.15
CA TRP A 99 -4.33 16.51 -12.73
C TRP A 99 -3.03 16.47 -11.95
N ASN A 100 -2.95 17.28 -10.90
CA ASN A 100 -1.88 17.25 -9.92
C ASN A 100 -2.48 16.88 -8.57
N ILE A 101 -1.91 15.88 -7.90
CA ILE A 101 -2.38 15.36 -6.63
C ILE A 101 -1.24 15.38 -5.65
N ILE A 102 -1.44 16.01 -4.49
CA ILE A 102 -0.48 16.02 -3.38
C ILE A 102 -1.12 15.45 -2.13
N ALA A 103 -0.30 14.89 -1.26
CA ALA A 103 -0.70 14.40 0.06
C ALA A 103 0.48 14.40 1.01
N ASN A 104 0.25 14.14 2.31
CA ASN A 104 1.34 13.95 3.26
C ASN A 104 1.96 12.57 3.11
N GLU A 105 1.13 11.54 2.84
CA GLU A 105 1.57 10.15 2.73
C GLU A 105 0.89 9.43 1.58
N GLY A 106 1.61 8.46 1.01
CA GLY A 106 1.09 7.46 0.09
C GLY A 106 1.41 6.05 0.57
N LEU A 107 0.52 5.12 0.32
CA LEU A 107 0.69 3.69 0.58
C LEU A 107 0.37 2.92 -0.69
N VAL A 108 1.34 2.17 -1.18
CA VAL A 108 1.17 1.20 -2.27
C VAL A 108 1.08 -0.18 -1.64
N LEU A 109 -0.03 -0.86 -1.88
CA LEU A 109 -0.26 -2.21 -1.40
C LEU A 109 -0.06 -3.20 -2.54
N PRO A 110 0.71 -4.27 -2.35
CA PRO A 110 0.79 -5.34 -3.32
C PRO A 110 -0.56 -6.06 -3.40
N ILE A 111 -1.13 -6.20 -4.58
CA ILE A 111 -2.32 -7.03 -4.77
C ILE A 111 -1.84 -8.46 -4.96
N LEU A 112 -1.95 -9.26 -3.90
CA LEU A 112 -1.69 -10.69 -3.94
C LEU A 112 -2.84 -11.37 -4.70
N THR A 113 -2.69 -11.56 -5.99
CA THR A 113 -3.61 -12.38 -6.80
C THR A 113 -2.99 -13.75 -6.98
N GLU A 114 -3.52 -14.77 -6.31
CA GLU A 114 -3.04 -16.17 -6.38
C GLU A 114 -3.18 -16.82 -7.77
N THR A 115 -3.76 -16.15 -8.77
CA THR A 115 -4.22 -16.84 -9.98
C THR A 115 -4.02 -16.10 -11.31
N SER A 116 -3.40 -14.92 -11.40
CA SER A 116 -3.33 -14.20 -12.66
C SER A 116 -1.92 -13.96 -13.17
N SER A 117 -1.73 -14.32 -14.46
CA SER A 117 -0.56 -13.97 -15.28
C SER A 117 -0.59 -12.49 -15.74
N GLU A 118 -1.51 -11.69 -15.22
CA GLU A 118 -1.60 -10.26 -15.51
C GLU A 118 -0.72 -9.45 -14.53
N PRO A 119 -0.13 -8.34 -14.99
CA PRO A 119 0.67 -7.48 -14.12
C PRO A 119 -0.17 -7.04 -12.91
N GLU A 120 0.42 -7.17 -11.73
CA GLU A 120 -0.20 -6.81 -10.47
C GLU A 120 -0.71 -5.37 -10.53
N LYS A 121 -2.02 -5.19 -10.31
CA LYS A 121 -2.62 -3.85 -10.23
C LYS A 121 -2.24 -3.25 -8.88
N GLU A 122 -1.28 -2.36 -8.89
CA GLU A 122 -0.92 -1.60 -7.69
C GLU A 122 -2.04 -0.62 -7.34
N LYS A 123 -2.53 -0.69 -6.12
CA LYS A 123 -3.49 0.27 -5.57
C LYS A 123 -2.73 1.29 -4.74
N LEU A 124 -2.84 2.55 -5.12
CA LEU A 124 -2.24 3.66 -4.39
C LEU A 124 -3.29 4.35 -3.53
N THR A 125 -3.03 4.44 -2.23
CA THR A 125 -3.85 5.18 -1.28
C THR A 125 -3.06 6.38 -0.77
N LEU A 126 -3.61 7.58 -0.92
CA LEU A 126 -3.06 8.82 -0.40
C LEU A 126 -3.79 9.24 0.85
N SER A 127 -3.08 9.78 1.83
CA SER A 127 -3.66 10.22 3.09
C SER A 127 -3.01 11.49 3.66
N GLY A 128 -3.79 12.23 4.43
CA GLY A 128 -3.39 13.48 5.07
C GLY A 128 -3.31 14.66 4.10
N ASN A 129 -4.22 15.61 4.26
CA ASN A 129 -4.26 16.84 3.45
C ASN A 129 -4.19 16.57 1.93
N VAL A 130 -5.00 15.65 1.44
CA VAL A 130 -5.02 15.36 0.01
C VAL A 130 -5.64 16.53 -0.75
N GLU A 131 -4.89 17.09 -1.67
CA GLU A 131 -5.32 18.17 -2.57
C GLU A 131 -5.15 17.72 -4.02
N ILE A 132 -6.22 17.90 -4.81
CA ILE A 132 -6.27 17.58 -6.23
C ILE A 132 -6.52 18.88 -6.99
N LEU A 133 -5.62 19.23 -7.89
CA LEU A 133 -5.77 20.34 -8.83
C LEU A 133 -6.00 19.76 -10.23
N GLY A 134 -7.20 19.99 -10.76
CA GLY A 134 -7.55 19.70 -12.15
C GLY A 134 -7.45 20.95 -13.04
N LEU A 135 -7.04 20.74 -14.28
CA LEU A 135 -7.06 21.75 -15.36
C LEU A 135 -7.87 21.20 -16.51
N ASP A 136 -8.96 21.90 -16.86
CA ASP A 136 -9.72 21.56 -18.07
C ASP A 136 -9.02 22.11 -19.34
N LYS A 137 -9.53 21.71 -20.51
CA LYS A 137 -9.02 22.17 -21.81
C LYS A 137 -9.16 23.67 -22.07
N PHE A 138 -9.95 24.37 -21.25
CA PHE A 138 -10.15 25.82 -21.33
C PHE A 138 -9.30 26.58 -20.32
N GLY A 139 -8.51 25.87 -19.49
CA GLY A 139 -7.68 26.46 -18.44
C GLY A 139 -8.43 26.75 -17.13
N ASN A 140 -9.68 26.30 -17.00
CA ASN A 140 -10.40 26.41 -15.72
C ASN A 140 -9.77 25.46 -14.72
N ARG A 141 -9.70 25.94 -13.48
CA ARG A 141 -9.14 25.17 -12.36
C ARG A 141 -10.24 24.57 -11.52
N THR A 142 -10.00 23.33 -11.12
CA THR A 142 -10.81 22.59 -10.14
C THR A 142 -9.93 22.18 -8.99
N PHE A 143 -10.34 22.49 -7.77
CA PHE A 143 -9.68 22.04 -6.55
C PHE A 143 -10.59 21.06 -5.82
N ILE A 144 -10.01 19.96 -5.33
CA ILE A 144 -10.71 18.98 -4.52
C ILE A 144 -9.84 18.67 -3.31
N TYR A 145 -10.43 18.74 -2.12
CA TYR A 145 -9.75 18.49 -0.85
C TYR A 145 -10.42 17.32 -0.14
N THR A 146 -9.61 16.41 0.39
CA THR A 146 -10.06 15.28 1.20
C THR A 146 -8.95 14.79 2.12
N GLU A 147 -9.25 13.91 3.08
CA GLU A 147 -8.26 13.33 3.98
C GLU A 147 -7.70 11.99 3.49
N LEU A 148 -8.38 11.35 2.55
CA LEU A 148 -7.97 10.06 2.00
C LEU A 148 -8.45 9.96 0.57
N LEU A 149 -7.60 9.40 -0.31
CA LEU A 149 -7.89 9.19 -1.72
C LEU A 149 -7.30 7.86 -2.18
N GLU A 150 -8.11 7.01 -2.78
CA GLU A 150 -7.68 5.84 -3.53
C GLU A 150 -7.52 6.22 -4.99
N ILE A 151 -6.40 5.84 -5.59
CA ILE A 151 -6.08 6.08 -7.01
C ILE A 151 -5.87 4.75 -7.69
N ASP A 152 -6.53 4.55 -8.80
CA ASP A 152 -6.23 3.51 -9.77
C ASP A 152 -5.65 4.21 -11.02
N PRO A 153 -4.33 4.23 -11.19
CA PRO A 153 -3.70 4.96 -12.29
C PRO A 153 -3.93 4.29 -13.66
N ILE A 154 -4.24 2.99 -13.68
CA ILE A 154 -4.48 2.25 -14.93
C ILE A 154 -5.87 2.58 -15.49
N ASN A 155 -6.89 2.58 -14.61
CA ASN A 155 -8.25 2.91 -14.99
C ASN A 155 -8.54 4.43 -14.90
N GLU A 156 -7.54 5.22 -14.48
CA GLU A 156 -7.64 6.67 -14.28
C GLU A 156 -8.84 7.05 -13.41
N THR A 157 -9.04 6.32 -12.30
CA THR A 157 -10.12 6.58 -11.37
C THR A 157 -9.62 7.04 -10.01
N LEU A 158 -10.38 7.96 -9.40
CA LEU A 158 -10.17 8.48 -8.06
C LEU A 158 -11.39 8.15 -7.20
N LYS A 159 -11.17 7.71 -5.98
CA LYS A 159 -12.25 7.36 -5.06
C LYS A 159 -11.92 7.75 -3.63
N THR A 160 -12.92 8.23 -2.89
CA THR A 160 -12.85 8.44 -1.45
C THR A 160 -14.21 8.21 -0.79
N ASP A 161 -14.21 7.73 0.44
CA ASP A 161 -15.38 7.63 1.32
C ASP A 161 -15.42 8.78 2.35
N ARG A 162 -14.40 9.64 2.34
CA ARG A 162 -14.24 10.75 3.28
C ARG A 162 -15.02 11.98 2.84
N ARG A 163 -14.98 13.01 3.69
CA ARG A 163 -15.51 14.33 3.34
C ARG A 163 -14.70 14.90 2.18
N VAL A 164 -15.42 15.48 1.23
CA VAL A 164 -14.84 16.15 0.05
C VAL A 164 -15.33 17.59 0.03
N ASN A 165 -14.40 18.51 -0.21
CA ASN A 165 -14.71 19.89 -0.59
C ASN A 165 -14.22 20.08 -2.02
N TYR A 166 -15.12 20.54 -2.88
CA TYR A 166 -14.88 20.78 -4.31
C TYR A 166 -15.10 22.25 -4.62
N GLU A 167 -14.16 22.84 -5.34
CA GLU A 167 -14.20 24.24 -5.75
C GLU A 167 -13.82 24.34 -7.24
N SER A 168 -14.70 24.96 -8.04
CA SER A 168 -14.43 25.25 -9.45
C SER A 168 -15.12 26.53 -9.86
N ASN A 169 -14.35 27.50 -10.35
CA ASN A 169 -14.85 28.84 -10.65
C ASN A 169 -15.60 29.43 -9.43
N ASN A 170 -16.93 29.59 -9.55
CA ASN A 170 -17.82 30.14 -8.52
C ASN A 170 -18.70 29.05 -7.87
N ILE A 171 -18.38 27.79 -8.09
CA ILE A 171 -19.14 26.64 -7.61
C ILE A 171 -18.36 26.01 -6.46
N HIS A 172 -19.03 25.86 -5.32
CA HIS A 172 -18.51 25.15 -4.18
C HIS A 172 -19.43 24.00 -3.82
N HIS A 173 -18.88 22.81 -3.71
CA HIS A 173 -19.61 21.62 -3.27
C HIS A 173 -18.91 20.99 -2.07
N SER A 174 -19.72 20.42 -1.17
CA SER A 174 -19.22 19.50 -0.15
C SER A 174 -20.05 18.23 -0.17
N SER A 175 -19.39 17.10 0.08
CA SER A 175 -20.02 15.78 0.13
C SER A 175 -19.32 14.85 1.10
N VAL A 176 -19.87 13.66 1.28
CA VAL A 176 -19.20 12.51 1.89
C VAL A 176 -19.17 11.42 0.82
N GLY A 177 -17.96 11.07 0.40
CA GLY A 177 -17.74 10.16 -0.72
C GLY A 177 -17.74 10.88 -2.07
N MET A 178 -16.79 10.44 -2.91
CA MET A 178 -16.62 10.88 -4.30
C MET A 178 -16.03 9.74 -5.12
N PHE A 179 -16.49 9.64 -6.35
CA PHE A 179 -15.87 8.86 -7.41
C PHE A 179 -15.63 9.78 -8.60
N ALA A 180 -14.43 9.70 -9.19
CA ALA A 180 -14.12 10.39 -10.44
C ALA A 180 -13.53 9.41 -11.45
N ASN A 181 -13.98 9.51 -12.70
CA ASN A 181 -13.37 8.88 -13.85
C ASN A 181 -12.76 9.99 -14.72
N LEU A 182 -11.44 10.03 -14.74
CA LEU A 182 -10.70 11.10 -15.39
C LEU A 182 -10.70 10.98 -16.93
N ASN A 183 -10.86 9.75 -17.45
CA ASN A 183 -10.99 9.50 -18.88
C ASN A 183 -12.33 10.00 -19.44
N GLU A 184 -13.37 9.97 -18.61
CA GLU A 184 -14.73 10.38 -18.99
C GLU A 184 -15.06 11.81 -18.55
N ASP A 185 -14.12 12.53 -17.94
CA ASP A 185 -14.34 13.85 -17.32
C ASP A 185 -15.55 13.84 -16.34
N GLU A 186 -15.81 12.69 -15.67
CA GLU A 186 -16.95 12.52 -14.77
C GLU A 186 -16.49 12.63 -13.31
N ILE A 187 -17.21 13.43 -12.51
CA ILE A 187 -17.10 13.47 -11.05
C ILE A 187 -18.47 13.24 -10.45
N ARG A 188 -18.59 12.24 -9.57
CA ARG A 188 -19.82 11.88 -8.87
C ARG A 188 -19.64 12.03 -7.37
N PHE A 189 -20.47 12.85 -6.75
CA PHE A 189 -20.56 12.98 -5.31
C PHE A 189 -21.61 12.02 -4.75
N GLU A 190 -21.31 11.34 -3.61
CA GLU A 190 -22.14 10.22 -3.16
C GLU A 190 -23.21 10.61 -2.15
N LYS A 191 -22.85 11.22 -1.01
CA LYS A 191 -23.76 11.45 0.12
C LYS A 191 -23.67 12.87 0.65
N ASN A 192 -24.76 13.35 1.26
CA ASN A 192 -24.79 14.66 1.94
C ASN A 192 -24.29 15.81 1.07
N VAL A 193 -24.60 15.75 -0.21
CA VAL A 193 -24.15 16.75 -1.19
C VAL A 193 -24.80 18.09 -0.88
N ARG A 194 -23.96 19.11 -0.72
CA ARG A 194 -24.38 20.51 -0.55
C ARG A 194 -23.57 21.35 -1.52
N GLY A 195 -24.22 22.30 -2.16
CA GLY A 195 -23.56 23.20 -3.09
C GLY A 195 -24.10 24.62 -2.96
N PHE A 196 -23.24 25.58 -3.24
CA PHE A 196 -23.63 26.97 -3.41
C PHE A 196 -22.84 27.59 -4.56
N TYR A 197 -23.46 28.61 -5.13
CA TYR A 197 -22.89 29.37 -6.24
C TYR A 197 -22.68 30.82 -5.79
N GLU A 198 -21.44 31.30 -5.96
CA GLU A 198 -21.14 32.70 -5.70
C GLU A 198 -21.43 33.54 -6.94
N LYS A 199 -22.39 34.47 -6.82
CA LYS A 199 -22.67 35.43 -7.87
C LYS A 199 -21.58 36.47 -7.94
N ILE A 200 -20.86 36.53 -9.07
CA ILE A 200 -19.90 37.61 -9.30
C ILE A 200 -20.72 38.90 -9.43
N SER A 201 -20.53 39.82 -8.48
CA SER A 201 -21.06 41.17 -8.57
C SER A 201 -20.07 41.98 -9.40
N ASN A 202 -20.45 42.28 -10.64
CA ASN A 202 -19.73 43.25 -11.49
C ASN A 202 -19.91 44.65 -10.95
#